data_7b87703b2bd043cb8d231ae1dbc460cd
#
_entry.id   7b87703b2bd043cb8d231ae1dbc460cd
#
_cell.length_a   1.000
_cell.length_b   1.000
_cell.length_c   1.000
_cell.angle_alpha   90.00
_cell.angle_beta   90.00
_cell.angle_gamma   90.00
#
_symmetry.space_group_name_H-M   'P 1'
#
loop_
_entity.id
_entity.type
_entity.pdbx_description
1 polymer ?
#
loop_
_entity_poly.entity_id
_entity_poly.type
_entity_poly.pdbx_seq_one_letter_code
_entity_poly.pdbx_strand_id
1 'polypeptide(L)'
;MPFDALFLTAVRRELEGSLTGCRVDKVQQPQRDTLILSMRGAAGGGKLLLTASPNHPRIHLTNEPAENPAQPPMFCMLLRKHLTGGRLVGMQQPEMERLLDLTFDCTDEMGSPTQKHLILEIMGRNSNLILTAEDGRILDCLRRVDFEMSEQRQVLPGLYYHLPPTQGKRDPFAVTQEELTALLAAQRSPQRLDGWLLDTFGGFSPLVCRELAFCLTGDLDTDVSELPEAEKITLAARLHARIEQLRTQPPQPVLLEKDGRPWDFTCLPVTQYGDFVRQEAFDSFSRLLDRFYAARDRADAIRQSSQVIRKTVSNLQARTARKLENQRKELAATHDRERLRRLGDILTANLYAVKRGQTKLRAADFYDPEMKEIEIPLNPAISPQQNAAKFYKDYQKAKTAEKVLTEQIARGEQELAYLASVLDALTRAESVRDLQEIRAELVSGGYLRQTDRKKQMKLPPSRPMRFVSSDGFGIWVGRSNRQNDELTTKLAAKTDLWLHVQKIPGSHVIIETGGQTPPDRTVTEAMQLAAYYSQAREGQNVPVDYTLVKYVKKPAGARPGMVIYTTYQTAVVTPDAALCEALKEKN
;
A
#
# COMPACT_ATOMS: atom_id res chain seq x y z
N MET A 1 -4.00 8.49 -20.18
CA MET A 1 -2.86 8.79 -19.28
C MET A 1 -2.34 10.16 -19.67
N PRO A 2 -2.12 11.06 -18.71
CA PRO A 2 -1.60 12.40 -19.02
C PRO A 2 -0.17 12.38 -19.58
N PHE A 3 0.62 11.38 -19.24
CA PHE A 3 1.97 11.18 -19.77
C PHE A 3 1.90 10.45 -21.12
N ASP A 4 1.55 11.19 -22.18
CA ASP A 4 1.47 10.70 -23.55
C ASP A 4 2.81 10.84 -24.29
N ALA A 5 2.88 10.43 -25.56
CA ALA A 5 4.13 10.49 -26.29
C ALA A 5 4.54 11.92 -26.67
N LEU A 6 3.58 12.82 -26.89
CA LEU A 6 3.86 14.24 -27.12
C LEU A 6 4.49 14.88 -25.89
N PHE A 7 3.94 14.61 -24.69
CA PHE A 7 4.51 15.06 -23.43
C PHE A 7 5.89 14.44 -23.17
N LEU A 8 6.07 13.14 -23.47
CA LEU A 8 7.37 12.48 -23.37
C LEU A 8 8.42 13.14 -24.27
N THR A 9 8.04 13.54 -25.49
CA THR A 9 8.93 14.27 -26.41
C THR A 9 9.41 15.59 -25.77
N ALA A 10 8.52 16.31 -25.11
CA ALA A 10 8.86 17.56 -24.43
C ALA A 10 9.81 17.33 -23.25
N VAL A 11 9.52 16.33 -22.42
CA VAL A 11 10.39 15.92 -21.29
C VAL A 11 11.76 15.44 -21.82
N ARG A 12 11.80 14.64 -22.88
CA ARG A 12 13.05 14.17 -23.49
C ARG A 12 13.95 15.33 -23.90
N ARG A 13 13.39 16.36 -24.58
CA ARG A 13 14.15 17.58 -24.98
C ARG A 13 14.75 18.30 -23.78
N GLU A 14 14.00 18.45 -22.68
CA GLU A 14 14.49 19.04 -21.42
C GLU A 14 15.63 18.23 -20.82
N LEU A 15 15.46 16.89 -20.76
CA LEU A 15 16.45 15.99 -20.19
C LEU A 15 17.73 15.92 -21.06
N GLU A 16 17.61 15.91 -22.37
CA GLU A 16 18.77 15.94 -23.29
C GLU A 16 19.61 17.19 -23.06
N GLY A 17 18.98 18.35 -22.97
CA GLY A 17 19.69 19.61 -22.71
C GLY A 17 20.43 19.65 -21.35
N SER A 18 19.92 18.91 -20.37
CA SER A 18 20.46 18.93 -18.99
C SER A 18 21.43 17.79 -18.69
N LEU A 19 21.28 16.62 -19.34
CA LEU A 19 21.95 15.39 -18.92
C LEU A 19 22.88 14.79 -19.97
N THR A 20 22.82 15.19 -21.25
CA THR A 20 23.75 14.67 -22.26
C THR A 20 25.19 14.97 -21.86
N GLY A 21 26.06 13.95 -21.91
CA GLY A 21 27.46 14.05 -21.47
C GLY A 21 27.67 13.85 -19.96
N CYS A 22 26.61 13.81 -19.14
CA CYS A 22 26.71 13.53 -17.71
C CYS A 22 27.04 12.06 -17.46
N ARG A 23 27.79 11.80 -16.37
CA ARG A 23 28.10 10.46 -15.88
C ARG A 23 27.14 10.02 -14.79
N VAL A 24 26.84 8.74 -14.76
CA VAL A 24 26.10 8.09 -13.65
C VAL A 24 27.03 7.97 -12.45
N ASP A 25 26.78 8.76 -11.42
CA ASP A 25 27.50 8.73 -10.14
C ASP A 25 26.96 7.64 -9.22
N LYS A 26 25.61 7.50 -9.17
CA LYS A 26 24.94 6.59 -8.26
C LYS A 26 23.65 6.05 -8.85
N VAL A 27 23.40 4.76 -8.62
CA VAL A 27 22.13 4.09 -8.96
C VAL A 27 21.42 3.69 -7.67
N GLN A 28 20.15 4.06 -7.56
CA GLN A 28 19.29 3.79 -6.40
C GLN A 28 17.95 3.24 -6.89
N GLN A 29 17.35 2.35 -6.11
CA GLN A 29 16.01 1.81 -6.36
C GLN A 29 15.20 1.90 -5.07
N PRO A 30 14.57 3.06 -4.80
CA PRO A 30 13.83 3.28 -3.57
C PRO A 30 12.57 2.42 -3.46
N GLN A 31 11.92 2.14 -4.59
CA GLN A 31 10.74 1.28 -4.67
C GLN A 31 10.97 0.19 -5.71
N ARG A 32 10.11 -0.83 -5.69
CA ARG A 32 10.23 -1.99 -6.60
C ARG A 32 10.28 -1.59 -8.08
N ASP A 33 9.56 -0.54 -8.45
CA ASP A 33 9.34 -0.10 -9.83
C ASP A 33 9.93 1.29 -10.14
N THR A 34 10.73 1.85 -9.23
CA THR A 34 11.29 3.20 -9.35
C THR A 34 12.80 3.20 -9.20
N LEU A 35 13.50 3.75 -10.20
CA LEU A 35 14.95 3.99 -10.21
C LEU A 35 15.25 5.47 -10.08
N ILE A 36 16.38 5.80 -9.45
CA ILE A 36 16.96 7.13 -9.42
C ILE A 36 18.43 7.01 -9.82
N LEU A 37 18.81 7.66 -10.92
CA LEU A 37 20.18 7.82 -11.35
C LEU A 37 20.68 9.21 -10.93
N SER A 38 21.68 9.26 -10.06
CA SER A 38 22.37 10.54 -9.78
C SER A 38 23.35 10.80 -10.91
N MET A 39 23.11 11.86 -11.67
CA MET A 39 23.87 12.24 -12.85
C MET A 39 24.75 13.44 -12.52
N ARG A 40 26.01 13.45 -13.00
CA ARG A 40 26.94 14.57 -12.78
C ARG A 40 27.73 14.86 -14.06
N GLY A 41 27.81 16.13 -14.43
CA GLY A 41 28.56 16.60 -15.58
C GLY A 41 28.98 18.05 -15.46
N ALA A 42 29.84 18.54 -16.34
CA ALA A 42 30.33 19.92 -16.35
C ALA A 42 29.22 20.93 -16.68
N ALA A 43 28.27 20.55 -17.55
CA ALA A 43 27.17 21.40 -17.99
C ALA A 43 25.92 21.30 -17.08
N GLY A 44 25.94 20.42 -16.09
CA GLY A 44 24.78 20.21 -15.24
C GLY A 44 24.78 18.85 -14.56
N GLY A 45 23.59 18.36 -14.24
CA GLY A 45 23.36 17.10 -13.57
C GLY A 45 22.09 17.13 -12.76
N GLY A 46 21.83 16.07 -12.02
CA GLY A 46 20.64 15.98 -11.18
C GLY A 46 20.28 14.54 -10.85
N LYS A 47 19.17 14.35 -10.22
CA LYS A 47 18.61 13.01 -9.95
C LYS A 47 17.57 12.70 -11.02
N LEU A 48 17.90 11.82 -11.94
CA LEU A 48 16.96 11.33 -12.95
C LEU A 48 16.12 10.20 -12.35
N LEU A 49 14.83 10.45 -12.19
CA LEU A 49 13.85 9.48 -11.77
C LEU A 49 13.25 8.78 -12.99
N LEU A 50 13.24 7.45 -12.95
CA LEU A 50 12.56 6.58 -13.92
C LEU A 50 11.64 5.66 -13.14
N THR A 51 10.36 5.64 -13.46
CA THR A 51 9.43 4.71 -12.82
C THR A 51 8.58 3.97 -13.84
N ALA A 52 8.53 2.64 -13.68
CA ALA A 52 7.62 1.74 -14.39
C ALA A 52 6.40 1.37 -13.51
N SER A 53 6.01 2.26 -12.60
CA SER A 53 4.80 2.09 -11.78
C SER A 53 3.55 1.90 -12.66
N PRO A 54 2.68 0.91 -12.35
CA PRO A 54 1.45 0.69 -13.11
C PRO A 54 0.54 1.91 -13.23
N ASN A 55 0.55 2.75 -12.18
CA ASN A 55 -0.34 3.89 -12.07
C ASN A 55 0.29 5.20 -12.59
N HIS A 56 1.60 5.34 -12.40
CA HIS A 56 2.31 6.62 -12.59
C HIS A 56 3.68 6.44 -13.28
N PRO A 57 3.75 5.71 -14.43
CA PRO A 57 5.02 5.54 -15.14
C PRO A 57 5.45 6.86 -15.77
N ARG A 58 6.72 7.22 -15.61
CA ARG A 58 7.29 8.49 -16.09
C ARG A 58 8.80 8.56 -15.96
N ILE A 59 9.36 9.61 -16.53
CA ILE A 59 10.77 10.00 -16.40
C ILE A 59 10.86 11.52 -16.24
N HIS A 60 11.70 12.00 -15.31
CA HIS A 60 11.99 13.42 -15.11
C HIS A 60 13.15 13.63 -14.11
N LEU A 61 13.69 14.82 -14.03
CA LEU A 61 14.59 15.22 -12.94
C LEU A 61 13.78 15.47 -11.66
N THR A 62 14.26 14.98 -10.52
CA THR A 62 13.56 15.13 -9.24
C THR A 62 14.47 15.71 -8.16
N ASN A 63 13.90 16.59 -7.33
CA ASN A 63 14.50 17.05 -6.09
C ASN A 63 13.89 16.37 -4.85
N GLU A 64 12.83 15.58 -5.03
CA GLU A 64 12.17 14.90 -3.93
C GLU A 64 13.12 13.89 -3.24
N PRO A 65 13.10 13.85 -1.90
CA PRO A 65 13.87 12.87 -1.16
C PRO A 65 13.27 11.48 -1.33
N ALA A 66 14.11 10.48 -1.56
CA ALA A 66 13.68 9.09 -1.65
C ALA A 66 14.43 8.23 -0.62
N GLU A 67 13.69 7.41 0.11
CA GLU A 67 14.26 6.44 1.05
C GLU A 67 14.58 5.13 0.34
N ASN A 68 15.81 4.67 0.49
CA ASN A 68 16.24 3.41 -0.11
C ASN A 68 16.01 2.24 0.85
N PRO A 69 15.66 1.04 0.33
CA PRO A 69 15.59 -0.17 1.12
C PRO A 69 16.97 -0.52 1.70
N ALA A 70 16.98 -1.20 2.85
CA ALA A 70 18.23 -1.62 3.52
C ALA A 70 19.10 -2.52 2.64
N GLN A 71 18.47 -3.36 1.81
CA GLN A 71 19.14 -4.18 0.80
C GLN A 71 18.64 -3.75 -0.59
N PRO A 72 19.56 -3.34 -1.49
CA PRO A 72 19.19 -2.99 -2.85
C PRO A 72 18.63 -4.21 -3.59
N PRO A 73 17.58 -4.06 -4.40
CA PRO A 73 17.10 -5.14 -5.28
C PRO A 73 18.17 -5.61 -6.27
N MET A 74 18.02 -6.84 -6.76
CA MET A 74 18.97 -7.43 -7.72
C MET A 74 19.12 -6.58 -8.98
N PHE A 75 18.03 -6.07 -9.54
CA PHE A 75 18.08 -5.19 -10.70
C PHE A 75 18.89 -3.91 -10.45
N CYS A 76 18.77 -3.31 -9.26
CA CYS A 76 19.59 -2.17 -8.85
C CYS A 76 21.08 -2.53 -8.80
N MET A 77 21.43 -3.71 -8.29
CA MET A 77 22.81 -4.17 -8.22
C MET A 77 23.41 -4.39 -9.62
N LEU A 78 22.62 -4.95 -10.52
CA LEU A 78 23.03 -5.14 -11.92
C LEU A 78 23.21 -3.79 -12.63
N LEU A 79 22.29 -2.85 -12.46
CA LEU A 79 22.45 -1.50 -13.01
C LEU A 79 23.68 -0.79 -12.45
N ARG A 80 24.00 -0.95 -11.16
CA ARG A 80 25.25 -0.42 -10.58
C ARG A 80 26.49 -0.98 -11.26
N LYS A 81 26.48 -2.28 -11.51
CA LYS A 81 27.59 -2.97 -12.19
C LYS A 81 27.84 -2.43 -13.60
N HIS A 82 26.77 -2.17 -14.36
CA HIS A 82 26.87 -1.84 -15.78
C HIS A 82 26.83 -0.34 -16.09
N LEU A 83 26.16 0.48 -15.27
CA LEU A 83 25.94 1.90 -15.60
C LEU A 83 26.73 2.87 -14.72
N THR A 84 27.24 2.46 -13.54
CA THR A 84 28.00 3.42 -12.69
C THR A 84 29.30 3.82 -13.40
N GLY A 85 29.53 5.14 -13.49
CA GLY A 85 30.63 5.71 -14.25
C GLY A 85 30.35 5.89 -15.74
N GLY A 86 29.32 5.24 -16.29
CA GLY A 86 28.91 5.37 -17.68
C GLY A 86 28.40 6.80 -17.99
N ARG A 87 28.66 7.24 -19.24
CA ARG A 87 28.28 8.56 -19.74
C ARG A 87 27.03 8.47 -20.60
N LEU A 88 26.01 9.26 -20.31
CA LEU A 88 24.82 9.38 -21.15
C LEU A 88 25.19 10.11 -22.46
N VAL A 89 24.99 9.45 -23.59
CA VAL A 89 25.35 10.00 -24.90
C VAL A 89 24.16 10.29 -25.78
N GLY A 90 22.98 9.71 -25.49
CA GLY A 90 21.77 9.98 -26.25
C GLY A 90 20.51 9.51 -25.56
N MET A 91 19.39 10.08 -26.01
CA MET A 91 18.04 9.66 -25.63
C MET A 91 17.19 9.57 -26.91
N GLN A 92 16.70 8.38 -27.23
CA GLN A 92 15.92 8.13 -28.43
C GLN A 92 14.49 7.75 -28.07
N GLN A 93 13.53 8.39 -28.73
CA GLN A 93 12.13 8.05 -28.68
C GLN A 93 11.70 7.61 -30.07
N PRO A 94 11.38 6.32 -30.30
CA PRO A 94 10.92 5.86 -31.61
C PRO A 94 9.57 6.50 -31.94
N GLU A 95 9.47 7.22 -33.05
CA GLU A 95 8.27 7.88 -33.53
C GLU A 95 7.44 8.56 -32.40
N MET A 96 6.12 8.42 -32.43
CA MET A 96 5.21 8.90 -31.37
C MET A 96 4.88 7.77 -30.39
N GLU A 97 5.89 6.98 -30.01
CA GLU A 97 5.73 5.93 -29.01
C GLU A 97 6.05 6.42 -27.58
N ARG A 98 5.42 5.78 -26.61
CA ARG A 98 5.68 6.04 -25.19
C ARG A 98 6.83 5.17 -24.67
N LEU A 99 7.97 5.31 -25.31
CA LEU A 99 9.19 4.58 -25.05
C LEU A 99 10.37 5.54 -25.14
N LEU A 100 11.32 5.41 -24.22
CA LEU A 100 12.55 6.17 -24.23
C LEU A 100 13.74 5.25 -24.03
N ASP A 101 14.68 5.27 -24.97
CA ASP A 101 15.96 4.56 -24.89
C ASP A 101 17.05 5.54 -24.50
N LEU A 102 17.71 5.29 -23.38
CA LEU A 102 18.85 6.04 -22.87
C LEU A 102 20.14 5.26 -23.17
N THR A 103 20.98 5.81 -24.05
CA THR A 103 22.25 5.21 -24.45
C THR A 103 23.40 5.71 -23.59
N PHE A 104 24.15 4.78 -23.01
CA PHE A 104 25.30 5.06 -22.15
C PHE A 104 26.59 4.48 -22.73
N ASP A 105 27.62 5.31 -22.86
CA ASP A 105 28.99 4.83 -23.07
C ASP A 105 29.55 4.33 -21.74
N CYS A 106 29.86 3.07 -21.67
CA CYS A 106 30.35 2.35 -20.50
C CYS A 106 31.68 1.69 -20.77
N THR A 107 32.27 1.13 -19.72
CA THR A 107 33.46 0.28 -19.81
C THR A 107 33.07 -1.10 -19.27
N ASP A 108 33.44 -2.16 -19.99
CA ASP A 108 33.20 -3.52 -19.55
C ASP A 108 34.19 -3.96 -18.44
N GLU A 109 34.08 -5.20 -17.97
CA GLU A 109 34.92 -5.76 -16.91
C GLU A 109 36.41 -5.91 -17.35
N MET A 110 36.66 -5.91 -18.64
CA MET A 110 38.02 -6.03 -19.22
C MET A 110 38.64 -4.65 -19.56
N GLY A 111 37.89 -3.56 -19.30
CA GLY A 111 38.33 -2.21 -19.61
C GLY A 111 38.03 -1.76 -21.05
N SER A 112 37.31 -2.54 -21.83
CA SER A 112 36.95 -2.19 -23.21
C SER A 112 35.70 -1.29 -23.25
N PRO A 113 35.67 -0.30 -24.18
CA PRO A 113 34.47 0.53 -24.36
C PRO A 113 33.32 -0.31 -24.91
N THR A 114 32.13 -0.06 -24.39
CA THR A 114 30.87 -0.70 -24.80
C THR A 114 29.71 0.22 -24.58
N GLN A 115 28.63 0.08 -25.35
CA GLN A 115 27.40 0.79 -25.12
C GLN A 115 26.39 -0.07 -24.36
N LYS A 116 25.57 0.60 -23.53
CA LYS A 116 24.46 0.00 -22.83
C LYS A 116 23.22 0.87 -23.03
N HIS A 117 22.07 0.23 -23.17
CA HIS A 117 20.79 0.90 -23.33
C HIS A 117 19.90 0.63 -22.13
N LEU A 118 19.39 1.70 -21.52
CA LEU A 118 18.35 1.60 -20.51
C LEU A 118 17.04 2.10 -21.10
N ILE A 119 16.15 1.16 -21.38
CA ILE A 119 14.90 1.41 -22.08
C ILE A 119 13.78 1.51 -21.05
N LEU A 120 13.03 2.61 -21.09
CA LEU A 120 11.80 2.82 -20.31
C LEU A 120 10.59 2.73 -21.22
N GLU A 121 9.74 1.77 -20.96
CA GLU A 121 8.42 1.62 -21.60
C GLU A 121 7.33 2.17 -20.70
N ILE A 122 6.49 3.10 -21.20
CA ILE A 122 5.42 3.80 -20.47
C ILE A 122 4.06 3.30 -20.95
N MET A 123 3.65 2.11 -20.48
CA MET A 123 2.44 1.42 -20.94
C MET A 123 1.51 1.03 -19.79
N GLY A 124 1.35 1.92 -18.79
CA GLY A 124 0.52 1.67 -17.62
C GLY A 124 0.99 0.42 -16.85
N ARG A 125 0.10 -0.54 -16.64
CA ARG A 125 0.45 -1.79 -15.93
C ARG A 125 1.51 -2.64 -16.62
N ASN A 126 1.74 -2.44 -17.91
CA ASN A 126 2.74 -3.15 -18.69
C ASN A 126 4.06 -2.35 -18.80
N SER A 127 4.18 -1.22 -18.11
CA SER A 127 5.41 -0.43 -18.09
C SER A 127 6.59 -1.24 -17.58
N ASN A 128 7.78 -1.03 -18.15
CA ASN A 128 8.99 -1.78 -17.83
C ASN A 128 10.24 -0.90 -17.90
N LEU A 129 11.30 -1.36 -17.24
CA LEU A 129 12.67 -0.85 -17.38
C LEU A 129 13.55 -2.02 -17.78
N ILE A 130 14.23 -1.89 -18.89
CA ILE A 130 14.98 -2.97 -19.52
C ILE A 130 16.40 -2.48 -19.77
N LEU A 131 17.39 -3.24 -19.32
CA LEU A 131 18.81 -2.99 -19.65
C LEU A 131 19.24 -3.95 -20.74
N THR A 132 19.78 -3.40 -21.83
CA THR A 132 20.34 -4.21 -22.91
C THR A 132 21.83 -3.94 -23.14
N ALA A 133 22.51 -4.88 -23.76
CA ALA A 133 23.83 -4.71 -24.34
C ALA A 133 23.71 -3.95 -25.68
N GLU A 134 24.86 -3.55 -26.25
CA GLU A 134 24.98 -2.86 -27.52
C GLU A 134 24.36 -3.63 -28.70
N ASP A 135 24.41 -4.97 -28.66
CA ASP A 135 23.79 -5.86 -29.65
C ASP A 135 22.28 -6.02 -29.50
N GLY A 136 21.65 -5.33 -28.52
CA GLY A 136 20.23 -5.42 -28.22
C GLY A 136 19.83 -6.60 -27.35
N ARG A 137 20.78 -7.43 -26.86
CA ARG A 137 20.50 -8.53 -25.93
C ARG A 137 20.14 -8.02 -24.55
N ILE A 138 19.01 -8.46 -24.02
CA ILE A 138 18.51 -8.10 -22.69
C ILE A 138 19.45 -8.66 -21.62
N LEU A 139 20.05 -7.79 -20.83
CA LEU A 139 20.87 -8.16 -19.67
C LEU A 139 20.01 -8.47 -18.45
N ASP A 140 19.01 -7.61 -18.19
CA ASP A 140 17.92 -7.86 -17.23
C ASP A 140 16.81 -6.83 -17.44
N CYS A 141 15.68 -7.06 -16.77
CA CYS A 141 14.53 -6.17 -16.80
C CYS A 141 13.82 -6.13 -15.44
N LEU A 142 13.09 -5.04 -15.20
CA LEU A 142 12.35 -4.86 -13.95
C LEU A 142 11.19 -5.85 -13.83
N ARG A 143 10.51 -6.10 -14.97
CA ARG A 143 9.41 -7.06 -15.09
C ARG A 143 9.76 -8.07 -16.18
N ARG A 144 9.86 -9.30 -15.79
CA ARG A 144 10.04 -10.42 -16.72
C ARG A 144 8.69 -10.79 -17.30
N VAL A 145 8.62 -10.87 -18.62
CA VAL A 145 7.44 -11.27 -19.38
C VAL A 145 7.81 -12.55 -20.12
N ASP A 146 7.27 -13.66 -19.68
CA ASP A 146 7.46 -14.98 -20.28
C ASP A 146 6.34 -15.30 -21.29
N PHE A 147 6.40 -16.49 -21.88
CA PHE A 147 5.42 -16.96 -22.85
C PHE A 147 4.00 -17.10 -22.27
N GLU A 148 3.87 -17.46 -20.98
CA GLU A 148 2.57 -17.57 -20.31
C GLU A 148 1.90 -16.19 -20.13
N MET A 149 2.69 -15.14 -19.97
CA MET A 149 2.22 -13.76 -19.81
C MET A 149 1.93 -13.06 -21.16
N SER A 150 2.69 -13.39 -22.22
CA SER A 150 2.51 -12.83 -23.57
C SER A 150 3.07 -13.77 -24.63
N GLU A 151 2.21 -14.24 -25.52
CA GLU A 151 2.63 -15.02 -26.69
C GLU A 151 3.32 -14.16 -27.75
N GLN A 152 2.97 -12.87 -27.82
CA GLN A 152 3.46 -11.98 -28.88
C GLN A 152 4.86 -11.44 -28.61
N ARG A 153 5.21 -11.20 -27.33
CA ARG A 153 6.48 -10.59 -26.97
C ARG A 153 6.93 -11.02 -25.58
N GLN A 154 8.09 -11.65 -25.52
CA GLN A 154 8.76 -11.99 -24.26
C GLN A 154 9.83 -10.95 -23.93
N VAL A 155 10.02 -10.67 -22.64
CA VAL A 155 11.07 -9.79 -22.12
C VAL A 155 11.79 -10.53 -21.00
N LEU A 156 12.84 -11.25 -21.36
CA LEU A 156 13.62 -12.09 -20.46
C LEU A 156 15.13 -11.88 -20.67
N PRO A 157 15.95 -11.99 -19.62
CA PRO A 157 17.41 -11.96 -19.77
C PRO A 157 17.89 -13.00 -20.78
N GLY A 158 18.78 -12.58 -21.66
CA GLY A 158 19.37 -13.42 -22.72
C GLY A 158 18.63 -13.37 -24.05
N LEU A 159 17.39 -12.92 -24.12
CA LEU A 159 16.68 -12.67 -25.38
C LEU A 159 17.06 -11.31 -25.96
N TYR A 160 16.76 -11.10 -27.25
CA TYR A 160 16.91 -9.79 -27.89
C TYR A 160 15.71 -8.92 -27.60
N TYR A 161 15.95 -7.63 -27.46
CA TYR A 161 14.90 -6.64 -27.28
C TYR A 161 14.16 -6.38 -28.59
N HIS A 162 12.85 -6.42 -28.56
CA HIS A 162 11.96 -6.03 -29.65
C HIS A 162 11.03 -4.92 -29.17
N LEU A 163 10.70 -4.00 -30.06
CA LEU A 163 9.71 -2.95 -29.76
C LEU A 163 8.33 -3.57 -29.41
N PRO A 164 7.55 -2.90 -28.55
CA PRO A 164 6.16 -3.30 -28.33
C PRO A 164 5.37 -3.37 -29.64
N PRO A 165 4.35 -4.24 -29.72
CA PRO A 165 3.47 -4.29 -30.88
C PRO A 165 2.83 -2.91 -31.14
N THR A 166 2.84 -2.46 -32.38
CA THR A 166 2.20 -1.20 -32.79
C THR A 166 0.69 -1.31 -32.68
N GLN A 167 0.03 -0.19 -32.37
CA GLN A 167 -1.43 -0.15 -32.32
C GLN A 167 -2.07 0.07 -33.73
N GLY A 168 -1.28 0.08 -34.78
CA GLY A 168 -1.74 0.37 -36.15
C GLY A 168 -2.19 1.82 -36.37
N LYS A 169 -1.88 2.72 -35.41
CA LYS A 169 -2.18 4.15 -35.52
C LYS A 169 -1.12 4.87 -36.32
N ARG A 170 -1.51 5.99 -36.92
CA ARG A 170 -0.62 6.81 -37.76
C ARG A 170 0.21 7.76 -36.88
N ASP A 171 1.41 8.09 -37.34
CA ASP A 171 2.17 9.20 -36.77
C ASP A 171 1.53 10.53 -37.20
N PRO A 172 1.03 11.36 -36.26
CA PRO A 172 0.41 12.63 -36.60
C PRO A 172 1.36 13.59 -37.31
N PHE A 173 2.67 13.49 -37.11
CA PHE A 173 3.65 14.38 -37.76
C PHE A 173 4.14 13.90 -39.11
N ALA A 174 3.76 12.69 -39.54
CA ALA A 174 4.11 12.15 -40.85
C ALA A 174 2.94 12.24 -41.88
N VAL A 175 1.71 12.59 -41.42
CA VAL A 175 0.52 12.61 -42.28
C VAL A 175 0.40 13.92 -43.04
N THR A 176 0.15 13.84 -44.35
CA THR A 176 -0.07 15.03 -45.21
C THR A 176 -1.51 15.54 -45.12
N GLN A 177 -1.73 16.78 -45.62
CA GLN A 177 -3.06 17.36 -45.64
C GLN A 177 -4.01 16.55 -46.54
N GLU A 178 -3.51 16.02 -47.67
CA GLU A 178 -4.27 15.20 -48.62
C GLU A 178 -4.72 13.89 -47.98
N GLU A 179 -3.82 13.25 -47.22
CA GLU A 179 -4.14 12.04 -46.47
C GLU A 179 -5.19 12.31 -45.37
N LEU A 180 -5.06 13.42 -44.64
CA LEU A 180 -6.07 13.84 -43.65
C LEU A 180 -7.45 14.04 -44.28
N THR A 181 -7.49 14.68 -45.44
CA THR A 181 -8.73 14.88 -46.19
C THR A 181 -9.35 13.53 -46.58
N ALA A 182 -8.56 12.60 -47.09
CA ALA A 182 -9.04 11.26 -47.46
C ALA A 182 -9.54 10.47 -46.25
N LEU A 183 -8.83 10.56 -45.11
CA LEU A 183 -9.23 9.89 -43.87
C LEU A 183 -10.55 10.43 -43.32
N LEU A 184 -10.75 11.75 -43.30
CA LEU A 184 -11.99 12.38 -42.86
C LEU A 184 -13.16 12.05 -43.82
N ALA A 185 -12.90 12.04 -45.13
CA ALA A 185 -13.90 11.65 -46.13
C ALA A 185 -14.32 10.18 -46.04
N ALA A 186 -13.40 9.30 -45.63
CA ALA A 186 -13.66 7.89 -45.44
C ALA A 186 -14.52 7.58 -44.20
N GLN A 187 -14.59 8.51 -43.23
CA GLN A 187 -15.38 8.31 -41.98
C GLN A 187 -16.87 8.40 -42.29
N ARG A 188 -17.57 7.24 -42.25
CA ARG A 188 -19.00 7.11 -42.54
C ARG A 188 -19.86 6.80 -41.33
N SER A 189 -19.27 6.17 -40.31
CA SER A 189 -19.96 5.86 -39.07
C SER A 189 -19.91 7.05 -38.10
N PRO A 190 -20.97 7.28 -37.30
CA PRO A 190 -20.99 8.34 -36.30
C PRO A 190 -19.81 8.22 -35.33
N GLN A 191 -19.01 9.28 -35.28
CA GLN A 191 -17.87 9.35 -34.37
C GLN A 191 -17.50 10.80 -34.08
N ARG A 192 -17.38 11.15 -32.82
CA ARG A 192 -16.91 12.47 -32.38
C ARG A 192 -15.47 12.70 -32.83
N LEU A 193 -15.14 13.94 -33.16
CA LEU A 193 -13.83 14.33 -33.66
C LEU A 193 -12.69 13.96 -32.66
N ASP A 194 -12.89 14.16 -31.37
CA ASP A 194 -11.89 13.79 -30.36
C ASP A 194 -11.62 12.28 -30.34
N GLY A 195 -12.66 11.46 -30.44
CA GLY A 195 -12.57 10.01 -30.57
C GLY A 195 -11.88 9.56 -31.85
N TRP A 196 -12.25 10.17 -32.99
CA TRP A 196 -11.62 9.91 -34.27
C TRP A 196 -10.12 10.23 -34.26
N LEU A 197 -9.73 11.38 -33.67
CA LEU A 197 -8.32 11.74 -33.49
C LEU A 197 -7.57 10.71 -32.64
N LEU A 198 -8.19 10.25 -31.53
CA LEU A 198 -7.60 9.28 -30.64
C LEU A 198 -7.40 7.91 -31.30
N ASP A 199 -8.33 7.50 -32.14
CA ASP A 199 -8.27 6.19 -32.83
C ASP A 199 -7.34 6.22 -34.04
N THR A 200 -7.26 7.35 -34.76
CA THR A 200 -6.45 7.51 -35.95
C THR A 200 -4.97 7.70 -35.63
N PHE A 201 -4.65 8.53 -34.62
CA PHE A 201 -3.26 8.93 -34.34
C PHE A 201 -2.69 8.27 -33.08
N GLY A 202 -1.44 7.83 -33.20
CA GLY A 202 -0.62 7.43 -32.06
C GLY A 202 -0.11 8.64 -31.28
N GLY A 203 0.24 8.39 -30.01
CA GLY A 203 0.99 9.35 -29.23
C GLY A 203 0.22 10.46 -28.54
N PHE A 204 -1.02 10.71 -28.89
CA PHE A 204 -1.89 11.72 -28.25
C PHE A 204 -2.69 11.12 -27.10
N SER A 205 -2.87 11.90 -26.04
CA SER A 205 -3.80 11.58 -24.95
C SER A 205 -5.22 12.03 -25.29
N PRO A 206 -6.26 11.49 -24.60
CA PRO A 206 -7.63 11.99 -24.72
C PRO A 206 -7.74 13.50 -24.45
N LEU A 207 -6.92 14.04 -23.54
CA LEU A 207 -6.89 15.48 -23.26
C LEU A 207 -6.46 16.28 -24.47
N VAL A 208 -5.36 15.86 -25.13
CA VAL A 208 -4.85 16.52 -26.35
C VAL A 208 -5.83 16.39 -27.49
N CYS A 209 -6.42 15.21 -27.72
CA CYS A 209 -7.42 15.02 -28.77
C CYS A 209 -8.65 15.91 -28.58
N ARG A 210 -9.15 16.05 -27.35
CA ARG A 210 -10.27 16.93 -27.03
C ARG A 210 -9.92 18.40 -27.21
N GLU A 211 -8.71 18.82 -26.83
CA GLU A 211 -8.26 20.20 -27.06
C GLU A 211 -8.12 20.51 -28.55
N LEU A 212 -7.59 19.57 -29.32
CA LEU A 212 -7.53 19.72 -30.78
C LEU A 212 -8.93 19.84 -31.39
N ALA A 213 -9.86 18.96 -31.00
CA ALA A 213 -11.24 19.02 -31.47
C ALA A 213 -11.89 20.36 -31.13
N PHE A 214 -11.77 20.82 -29.88
CA PHE A 214 -12.34 22.10 -29.44
C PHE A 214 -11.72 23.30 -30.17
N CYS A 215 -10.40 23.34 -30.32
CA CYS A 215 -9.72 24.40 -31.07
C CYS A 215 -10.13 24.46 -32.56
N LEU A 216 -10.50 23.32 -33.14
CA LEU A 216 -10.86 23.22 -34.56
C LEU A 216 -12.31 23.59 -34.84
N THR A 217 -13.22 23.19 -33.95
CA THR A 217 -14.68 23.29 -34.20
C THR A 217 -15.39 24.24 -33.22
N GLY A 218 -14.78 24.57 -32.09
CA GLY A 218 -15.42 25.31 -30.98
C GLY A 218 -16.38 24.45 -30.14
N ASP A 219 -16.52 23.17 -30.47
CA ASP A 219 -17.43 22.23 -29.84
C ASP A 219 -16.75 20.87 -29.61
N LEU A 220 -17.12 20.17 -28.56
CA LEU A 220 -16.58 18.84 -28.19
C LEU A 220 -17.41 17.69 -28.75
N ASP A 221 -18.65 17.97 -29.21
CA ASP A 221 -19.60 16.96 -29.65
C ASP A 221 -19.71 16.84 -31.15
N THR A 222 -18.88 17.57 -31.93
CA THR A 222 -18.85 17.54 -33.39
C THR A 222 -18.64 16.11 -33.90
N ASP A 223 -19.62 15.58 -34.65
CA ASP A 223 -19.54 14.27 -35.31
C ASP A 223 -18.93 14.43 -36.71
N VAL A 224 -17.84 13.67 -36.95
CA VAL A 224 -17.09 13.73 -38.21
C VAL A 224 -17.93 13.22 -39.39
N SER A 225 -18.83 12.25 -39.18
CA SER A 225 -19.64 11.66 -40.24
C SER A 225 -20.71 12.62 -40.78
N GLU A 226 -21.17 13.55 -39.94
CA GLU A 226 -22.21 14.52 -40.27
C GLU A 226 -21.69 15.77 -41.03
N LEU A 227 -20.36 15.97 -41.02
CA LEU A 227 -19.75 17.14 -41.65
C LEU A 227 -19.87 17.05 -43.18
N PRO A 228 -20.28 18.15 -43.86
CA PRO A 228 -20.23 18.27 -45.33
C PRO A 228 -18.79 18.09 -45.86
N GLU A 229 -18.65 17.58 -47.08
CA GLU A 229 -17.32 17.35 -47.68
C GLU A 229 -16.46 18.63 -47.76
N ALA A 230 -17.06 19.79 -48.04
CA ALA A 230 -16.33 21.07 -48.03
C ALA A 230 -15.79 21.44 -46.65
N GLU A 231 -16.54 21.12 -45.58
CA GLU A 231 -16.11 21.34 -44.21
C GLU A 231 -15.01 20.35 -43.79
N LYS A 232 -15.08 19.09 -44.26
CA LYS A 232 -14.01 18.08 -44.00
C LYS A 232 -12.68 18.52 -44.62
N ILE A 233 -12.71 19.10 -45.83
CA ILE A 233 -11.49 19.64 -46.48
C ILE A 233 -10.91 20.79 -45.67
N THR A 234 -11.75 21.71 -45.19
CA THR A 234 -11.33 22.84 -44.36
C THR A 234 -10.81 22.37 -43.03
N LEU A 235 -11.47 21.38 -42.39
CA LEU A 235 -11.05 20.75 -41.13
C LEU A 235 -9.69 20.06 -41.29
N ALA A 236 -9.45 19.31 -42.38
CA ALA A 236 -8.17 18.69 -42.69
C ALA A 236 -7.03 19.72 -42.77
N ALA A 237 -7.23 20.83 -43.46
CA ALA A 237 -6.24 21.89 -43.57
C ALA A 237 -5.94 22.54 -42.19
N ARG A 238 -6.98 22.84 -41.41
CA ARG A 238 -6.81 23.39 -40.03
C ARG A 238 -6.14 22.40 -39.08
N LEU A 239 -6.50 21.13 -39.17
CA LEU A 239 -5.91 20.07 -38.37
C LEU A 239 -4.42 19.92 -38.70
N HIS A 240 -4.07 19.84 -39.99
CA HIS A 240 -2.68 19.77 -40.43
C HIS A 240 -1.87 20.96 -39.92
N ALA A 241 -2.38 22.18 -40.08
CA ALA A 241 -1.74 23.37 -39.58
C ALA A 241 -1.54 23.35 -38.04
N ARG A 242 -2.52 22.82 -37.30
CA ARG A 242 -2.44 22.72 -35.84
C ARG A 242 -1.42 21.65 -35.42
N ILE A 243 -1.34 20.51 -36.08
CA ILE A 243 -0.32 19.48 -35.84
C ILE A 243 1.09 20.04 -36.12
N GLU A 244 1.28 20.80 -37.23
CA GLU A 244 2.55 21.46 -37.52
C GLU A 244 2.94 22.50 -36.44
N GLN A 245 1.97 23.22 -35.88
CA GLN A 245 2.21 24.10 -34.72
C GLN A 245 2.71 23.32 -33.51
N LEU A 246 2.13 22.17 -33.19
CA LEU A 246 2.59 21.31 -32.09
C LEU A 246 4.04 20.81 -32.29
N ARG A 247 4.45 20.62 -33.57
CA ARG A 247 5.81 20.21 -33.92
C ARG A 247 6.83 21.34 -33.78
N THR A 248 6.47 22.55 -34.17
CA THR A 248 7.39 23.69 -34.35
C THR A 248 7.43 24.63 -33.13
N GLN A 249 6.31 24.79 -32.42
CA GLN A 249 6.26 25.64 -31.24
C GLN A 249 6.92 24.98 -30.01
N PRO A 250 7.58 25.78 -29.16
CA PRO A 250 8.12 25.25 -27.91
C PRO A 250 6.98 24.75 -27.01
N PRO A 251 7.09 23.51 -26.50
CA PRO A 251 6.08 22.97 -25.60
C PRO A 251 6.10 23.72 -24.26
N GLN A 252 4.93 23.91 -23.65
CA GLN A 252 4.75 24.61 -22.38
C GLN A 252 4.26 23.64 -21.31
N PRO A 253 4.98 23.48 -20.19
CA PRO A 253 4.51 22.64 -19.09
C PRO A 253 3.37 23.35 -18.34
N VAL A 254 2.17 22.78 -18.43
CA VAL A 254 0.93 23.31 -17.83
C VAL A 254 0.33 22.29 -16.89
N LEU A 255 0.14 22.71 -15.63
CA LEU A 255 -0.59 21.98 -14.61
C LEU A 255 -2.07 22.40 -14.64
N LEU A 256 -2.96 21.43 -14.64
CA LEU A 256 -4.40 21.65 -14.55
C LEU A 256 -4.86 21.35 -13.12
N GLU A 257 -5.49 22.32 -12.49
CA GLU A 257 -6.03 22.22 -11.14
C GLU A 257 -7.55 22.31 -11.16
N LYS A 258 -8.20 21.39 -10.46
CA LYS A 258 -9.63 21.39 -10.20
C LYS A 258 -9.88 21.36 -8.70
N ASP A 259 -10.77 22.22 -8.22
CA ASP A 259 -11.09 22.33 -6.78
C ASP A 259 -9.83 22.54 -5.89
N GLY A 260 -8.86 23.32 -6.39
CA GLY A 260 -7.61 23.60 -5.68
C GLY A 260 -6.64 22.42 -5.58
N ARG A 261 -6.84 21.35 -6.36
CA ARG A 261 -5.98 20.16 -6.38
C ARG A 261 -5.45 19.86 -7.76
N PRO A 262 -4.17 19.42 -7.87
CA PRO A 262 -3.61 18.94 -9.13
C PRO A 262 -4.47 17.82 -9.72
N TRP A 263 -5.06 18.05 -10.89
CA TRP A 263 -5.99 17.13 -11.55
C TRP A 263 -5.34 16.43 -12.75
N ASP A 264 -4.72 17.21 -13.67
CA ASP A 264 -4.06 16.70 -14.86
C ASP A 264 -2.89 17.61 -15.26
N PHE A 265 -2.15 17.26 -16.29
CA PHE A 265 -1.06 18.08 -16.84
C PHE A 265 -0.91 17.85 -18.36
N THR A 266 -0.29 18.82 -19.03
CA THR A 266 -0.09 18.77 -20.48
C THR A 266 1.11 19.61 -20.88
N CYS A 267 1.54 19.49 -22.15
CA CYS A 267 2.62 20.27 -22.76
C CYS A 267 2.12 21.45 -23.63
N LEU A 268 0.84 21.77 -23.54
CA LEU A 268 0.21 22.87 -24.29
C LEU A 268 -0.88 23.55 -23.43
N PRO A 269 -1.19 24.83 -23.65
CA PRO A 269 -2.34 25.48 -23.05
C PRO A 269 -3.64 24.80 -23.47
N VAL A 270 -4.63 24.72 -22.57
CA VAL A 270 -5.91 24.05 -22.77
C VAL A 270 -7.04 25.06 -22.67
N THR A 271 -7.92 25.10 -23.65
CA THR A 271 -9.05 26.04 -23.73
C THR A 271 -10.41 25.38 -23.53
N GLN A 272 -10.52 24.06 -23.76
CA GLN A 272 -11.76 23.30 -23.71
C GLN A 272 -12.49 23.31 -22.34
N TYR A 273 -11.82 23.67 -21.26
CA TYR A 273 -12.42 23.66 -19.93
C TYR A 273 -12.87 25.04 -19.44
N GLY A 274 -12.57 26.13 -20.19
CA GLY A 274 -12.89 27.48 -19.76
C GLY A 274 -12.40 27.77 -18.33
N ASP A 275 -13.24 28.42 -17.53
CA ASP A 275 -12.92 28.78 -16.15
C ASP A 275 -13.07 27.66 -15.12
N PHE A 276 -13.54 26.46 -15.55
CA PHE A 276 -13.74 25.32 -14.64
C PHE A 276 -12.43 24.70 -14.15
N VAL A 277 -11.33 24.94 -14.86
CA VAL A 277 -10.02 24.39 -14.56
C VAL A 277 -8.99 25.51 -14.55
N ARG A 278 -8.34 25.71 -13.41
CA ARG A 278 -7.22 26.65 -13.30
C ARG A 278 -5.99 26.05 -13.96
N GLN A 279 -5.28 26.86 -14.73
CA GLN A 279 -4.03 26.50 -15.37
C GLN A 279 -2.86 27.21 -14.68
N GLU A 280 -1.83 26.47 -14.35
CA GLU A 280 -0.56 26.97 -13.80
C GLU A 280 0.57 26.56 -14.76
N ALA A 281 1.25 27.56 -15.35
CA ALA A 281 2.41 27.31 -16.19
C ALA A 281 3.68 27.14 -15.34
N PHE A 282 4.54 26.22 -15.74
CA PHE A 282 5.82 25.95 -15.11
C PHE A 282 6.96 26.32 -16.08
N ASP A 283 8.14 26.53 -15.52
CA ASP A 283 9.39 26.77 -16.25
C ASP A 283 10.10 25.46 -16.66
N SER A 284 9.66 24.31 -16.12
CA SER A 284 10.26 23.01 -16.33
C SER A 284 9.23 21.89 -16.22
N PHE A 285 9.29 20.92 -17.14
CA PHE A 285 8.48 19.70 -17.11
C PHE A 285 8.79 18.86 -15.85
N SER A 286 10.05 18.80 -15.46
CA SER A 286 10.47 18.07 -14.28
C SER A 286 9.88 18.67 -12.99
N ARG A 287 9.84 20.01 -12.85
CA ARG A 287 9.21 20.67 -11.69
C ARG A 287 7.70 20.48 -11.66
N LEU A 288 7.05 20.55 -12.81
CA LEU A 288 5.63 20.23 -12.92
C LEU A 288 5.34 18.81 -12.44
N LEU A 289 6.13 17.83 -12.90
CA LEU A 289 5.93 16.42 -12.55
C LEU A 289 6.21 16.16 -11.06
N ASP A 290 7.26 16.76 -10.47
CA ASP A 290 7.49 16.70 -9.03
C ASP A 290 6.27 17.25 -8.26
N ARG A 291 5.76 18.42 -8.66
CA ARG A 291 4.57 19.05 -8.03
C ARG A 291 3.32 18.16 -8.12
N PHE A 292 3.08 17.59 -9.31
CA PHE A 292 1.91 16.76 -9.57
C PHE A 292 1.95 15.42 -8.84
N TYR A 293 3.12 14.76 -8.79
CA TYR A 293 3.24 13.42 -8.26
C TYR A 293 3.68 13.33 -6.79
N ALA A 294 4.22 14.39 -6.18
CA ALA A 294 4.77 14.36 -4.83
C ALA A 294 3.81 13.78 -3.77
N ALA A 295 2.54 14.16 -3.79
CA ALA A 295 1.55 13.64 -2.85
C ALA A 295 1.16 12.17 -3.19
N ARG A 296 1.03 11.86 -4.49
CA ARG A 296 0.68 10.52 -4.98
C ARG A 296 1.78 9.50 -4.68
N ASP A 297 3.03 9.86 -4.94
CA ASP A 297 4.19 9.00 -4.67
C ASP A 297 4.36 8.72 -3.18
N ARG A 298 4.13 9.72 -2.33
CA ARG A 298 4.12 9.53 -0.87
C ARG A 298 3.02 8.56 -0.44
N ALA A 299 1.82 8.71 -0.96
CA ALA A 299 0.70 7.81 -0.66
C ALA A 299 0.99 6.38 -1.14
N ASP A 300 1.53 6.21 -2.35
CA ASP A 300 1.90 4.89 -2.90
C ASP A 300 3.06 4.25 -2.13
N ALA A 301 4.07 5.01 -1.71
CA ALA A 301 5.16 4.52 -0.87
C ALA A 301 4.64 4.00 0.49
N ILE A 302 3.73 4.73 1.12
CA ILE A 302 3.07 4.32 2.36
C ILE A 302 2.27 3.04 2.11
N ARG A 303 1.46 3.00 1.04
CA ARG A 303 0.65 1.82 0.68
C ARG A 303 1.50 0.58 0.47
N GLN A 304 2.56 0.64 -0.33
CA GLN A 304 3.45 -0.49 -0.62
C GLN A 304 4.16 -0.97 0.65
N SER A 305 4.72 -0.04 1.45
CA SER A 305 5.40 -0.38 2.70
C SER A 305 4.44 -0.99 3.72
N SER A 306 3.21 -0.49 3.81
CA SER A 306 2.19 -1.03 4.72
C SER A 306 1.71 -2.42 4.30
N GLN A 307 1.60 -2.70 2.98
CA GLN A 307 1.13 -4.00 2.47
C GLN A 307 2.00 -5.17 2.92
N VAL A 308 3.33 -5.00 2.92
CA VAL A 308 4.27 -6.06 3.34
C VAL A 308 4.06 -6.39 4.82
N ILE A 309 3.98 -5.36 5.67
CA ILE A 309 3.75 -5.53 7.11
C ILE A 309 2.36 -6.12 7.35
N ARG A 310 1.34 -5.59 6.69
CA ARG A 310 -0.05 -6.05 6.78
C ARG A 310 -0.17 -7.54 6.44
N LYS A 311 0.41 -7.99 5.31
CA LYS A 311 0.39 -9.41 4.91
C LYS A 311 1.00 -10.31 6.00
N THR A 312 2.13 -9.89 6.58
CA THR A 312 2.80 -10.65 7.64
C THR A 312 1.92 -10.73 8.90
N VAL A 313 1.37 -9.60 9.35
CA VAL A 313 0.53 -9.55 10.56
C VAL A 313 -0.78 -10.31 10.35
N SER A 314 -1.43 -10.19 9.18
CA SER A 314 -2.65 -10.96 8.86
C SER A 314 -2.41 -12.47 8.87
N ASN A 315 -1.26 -12.92 8.34
CA ASN A 315 -0.89 -14.34 8.38
C ASN A 315 -0.67 -14.83 9.83
N LEU A 316 -0.04 -14.02 10.67
CA LEU A 316 0.14 -14.32 12.10
C LEU A 316 -1.21 -14.39 12.81
N GLN A 317 -2.10 -13.42 12.57
CA GLN A 317 -3.45 -13.38 13.13
C GLN A 317 -4.25 -14.64 12.75
N ALA A 318 -4.25 -15.01 11.45
CA ALA A 318 -4.94 -16.21 10.98
C ALA A 318 -4.38 -17.50 11.61
N ARG A 319 -3.05 -17.59 11.79
CA ARG A 319 -2.40 -18.73 12.45
C ARG A 319 -2.78 -18.82 13.93
N THR A 320 -2.77 -17.69 14.65
CA THR A 320 -3.15 -17.63 16.08
C THR A 320 -4.64 -17.97 16.24
N ALA A 321 -5.52 -17.49 15.38
CA ALA A 321 -6.94 -17.82 15.40
C ALA A 321 -7.20 -19.32 15.23
N ARG A 322 -6.55 -19.98 14.25
CA ARG A 322 -6.66 -21.43 14.05
C ARG A 322 -6.15 -22.23 15.26
N LYS A 323 -5.02 -21.77 15.83
CA LYS A 323 -4.48 -22.40 17.05
C LYS A 323 -5.48 -22.33 18.20
N LEU A 324 -6.09 -21.16 18.43
CA LEU A 324 -7.11 -20.96 19.46
C LEU A 324 -8.34 -21.84 19.25
N GLU A 325 -8.82 -21.97 18.01
CA GLU A 325 -9.95 -22.86 17.69
C GLU A 325 -9.65 -24.30 18.07
N ASN A 326 -8.44 -24.82 17.74
CA ASN A 326 -8.03 -26.16 18.11
C ASN A 326 -7.94 -26.31 19.63
N GLN A 327 -7.33 -25.35 20.33
CA GLN A 327 -7.22 -25.37 21.80
C GLN A 327 -8.60 -25.34 22.48
N ARG A 328 -9.56 -24.60 21.94
CA ARG A 328 -10.94 -24.60 22.45
C ARG A 328 -11.64 -25.94 22.23
N LYS A 329 -11.41 -26.62 21.08
CA LYS A 329 -11.91 -27.99 20.84
C LYS A 329 -11.29 -28.99 21.81
N GLU A 330 -9.98 -28.90 22.04
CA GLU A 330 -9.28 -29.73 23.00
C GLU A 330 -9.78 -29.48 24.44
N LEU A 331 -10.01 -28.22 24.82
CA LEU A 331 -10.58 -27.87 26.11
C LEU A 331 -11.98 -28.44 26.30
N ALA A 332 -12.83 -28.34 25.28
CA ALA A 332 -14.17 -28.92 25.31
C ALA A 332 -14.13 -30.45 25.55
N ALA A 333 -13.15 -31.15 24.97
CA ALA A 333 -12.96 -32.58 25.18
C ALA A 333 -12.55 -32.95 26.62
N THR A 334 -12.04 -31.99 27.42
CA THR A 334 -11.70 -32.23 28.83
C THR A 334 -12.90 -32.15 29.77
N HIS A 335 -14.06 -31.68 29.32
CA HIS A 335 -15.27 -31.55 30.16
C HIS A 335 -15.76 -32.87 30.73
N ASP A 336 -15.51 -33.99 30.02
CA ASP A 336 -15.98 -35.34 30.41
C ASP A 336 -15.07 -36.05 31.43
N ARG A 337 -14.11 -35.29 32.04
CA ARG A 337 -13.12 -35.88 32.95
C ARG A 337 -13.70 -36.53 34.19
N GLU A 338 -14.76 -35.96 34.78
CA GLU A 338 -15.40 -36.55 35.96
C GLU A 338 -16.03 -37.92 35.66
N ARG A 339 -16.47 -38.14 34.45
CA ARG A 339 -16.88 -39.44 33.97
C ARG A 339 -15.72 -40.45 34.01
N LEU A 340 -14.53 -40.04 33.56
CA LEU A 340 -13.34 -40.91 33.64
C LEU A 340 -13.04 -41.35 35.09
N ARG A 341 -13.14 -40.40 36.06
CA ARG A 341 -12.97 -40.71 37.45
C ARG A 341 -14.02 -41.69 37.96
N ARG A 342 -15.33 -41.42 37.67
CA ARG A 342 -16.43 -42.30 38.04
C ARG A 342 -16.25 -43.71 37.48
N LEU A 343 -15.87 -43.84 36.20
CA LEU A 343 -15.58 -45.15 35.58
C LEU A 343 -14.42 -45.86 36.29
N GLY A 344 -13.38 -45.14 36.69
CA GLY A 344 -12.25 -45.64 37.47
C GLY A 344 -12.69 -46.13 38.85
N ASP A 345 -13.52 -45.36 39.58
CA ASP A 345 -14.06 -45.70 40.90
C ASP A 345 -14.97 -46.95 40.83
N ILE A 346 -15.91 -46.99 39.86
CA ILE A 346 -16.82 -48.12 39.69
C ILE A 346 -16.05 -49.38 39.28
N LEU A 347 -15.07 -49.27 38.39
CA LEU A 347 -14.23 -50.39 38.00
C LEU A 347 -13.40 -50.88 39.21
N THR A 348 -12.86 -49.99 40.02
CA THR A 348 -12.07 -50.35 41.21
C THR A 348 -12.91 -51.11 42.24
N ALA A 349 -14.15 -50.66 42.49
CA ALA A 349 -15.09 -51.33 43.38
C ALA A 349 -15.51 -52.73 42.89
N ASN A 350 -15.45 -53.00 41.58
CA ASN A 350 -15.89 -54.25 40.95
C ASN A 350 -14.74 -55.06 40.36
N LEU A 351 -13.49 -54.85 40.78
CA LEU A 351 -12.33 -55.61 40.26
C LEU A 351 -12.45 -57.11 40.41
N TYR A 352 -13.16 -57.62 41.43
CA TYR A 352 -13.42 -59.03 41.66
C TYR A 352 -14.29 -59.67 40.57
N ALA A 353 -15.13 -58.90 39.89
CA ALA A 353 -16.04 -59.39 38.86
C ALA A 353 -15.40 -59.38 37.45
N VAL A 354 -14.21 -58.79 37.26
CA VAL A 354 -13.53 -58.65 35.98
C VAL A 354 -12.54 -59.78 35.74
N LYS A 355 -12.76 -60.55 34.64
CA LYS A 355 -11.81 -61.57 34.21
C LYS A 355 -10.80 -60.99 33.19
N ARG A 356 -9.56 -61.51 33.24
CA ARG A 356 -8.53 -61.13 32.26
C ARG A 356 -8.99 -61.46 30.83
N GLY A 357 -8.83 -60.53 29.88
CA GLY A 357 -9.28 -60.68 28.50
C GLY A 357 -10.70 -60.16 28.24
N GLN A 358 -11.41 -59.72 29.26
CA GLN A 358 -12.75 -59.14 29.13
C GLN A 358 -12.68 -57.73 28.49
N THR A 359 -13.60 -57.44 27.53
CA THR A 359 -13.64 -56.17 26.80
C THR A 359 -14.59 -55.14 27.41
N LYS A 360 -15.49 -55.58 28.32
CA LYS A 360 -16.55 -54.75 28.92
C LYS A 360 -16.88 -55.25 30.32
N LEU A 361 -17.19 -54.35 31.24
CA LEU A 361 -17.80 -54.63 32.53
C LEU A 361 -19.18 -53.95 32.57
N ARG A 362 -20.22 -54.69 33.00
CA ARG A 362 -21.49 -54.11 33.40
C ARG A 362 -21.52 -54.01 34.93
N ALA A 363 -21.78 -52.84 35.45
CA ALA A 363 -21.82 -52.58 36.88
C ALA A 363 -22.81 -51.46 37.19
N ALA A 364 -23.37 -51.47 38.40
CA ALA A 364 -24.23 -50.42 38.88
C ALA A 364 -23.43 -49.12 39.10
N ASP A 365 -23.95 -48.02 38.61
CA ASP A 365 -23.37 -46.69 38.83
C ASP A 365 -23.84 -46.14 40.19
N PHE A 366 -23.02 -46.27 41.20
CA PHE A 366 -23.33 -45.79 42.55
C PHE A 366 -23.30 -44.25 42.69
N TYR A 367 -22.98 -43.55 41.62
CA TYR A 367 -23.14 -42.08 41.54
C TYR A 367 -24.52 -41.67 40.99
N ASP A 368 -25.29 -42.65 40.39
CA ASP A 368 -26.67 -42.42 39.97
C ASP A 368 -27.62 -42.81 41.12
N PRO A 369 -28.52 -41.91 41.57
CA PRO A 369 -29.52 -42.24 42.59
C PRO A 369 -30.37 -43.48 42.29
N GLU A 370 -30.59 -43.78 41.01
CA GLU A 370 -31.36 -44.93 40.54
C GLU A 370 -30.50 -46.19 40.34
N MET A 371 -29.18 -46.12 40.65
CA MET A 371 -28.23 -47.26 40.53
C MET A 371 -28.25 -47.90 39.13
N LYS A 372 -28.40 -47.10 38.06
CA LYS A 372 -28.46 -47.59 36.70
C LYS A 372 -27.21 -48.37 36.32
N GLU A 373 -27.40 -49.49 35.61
CA GLU A 373 -26.28 -50.23 35.05
C GLU A 373 -25.60 -49.44 33.94
N ILE A 374 -24.29 -49.34 34.02
CA ILE A 374 -23.42 -48.77 32.99
C ILE A 374 -22.45 -49.81 32.43
N GLU A 375 -22.10 -49.65 31.18
CA GLU A 375 -21.11 -50.48 30.51
C GLU A 375 -19.76 -49.75 30.47
N ILE A 376 -18.74 -50.35 31.13
CA ILE A 376 -17.38 -49.81 31.22
C ILE A 376 -16.51 -50.52 30.17
N PRO A 377 -15.95 -49.85 29.18
CA PRO A 377 -15.04 -50.45 28.22
C PRO A 377 -13.71 -50.81 28.86
N LEU A 378 -13.21 -52.01 28.61
CA LEU A 378 -11.95 -52.53 29.13
C LEU A 378 -10.98 -52.87 27.99
N ASN A 379 -9.70 -52.64 28.22
CA ASN A 379 -8.68 -53.16 27.32
C ASN A 379 -8.31 -54.59 27.71
N PRO A 380 -8.59 -55.60 26.88
CA PRO A 380 -8.36 -57.02 27.20
C PRO A 380 -6.87 -57.39 27.33
N ALA A 381 -5.97 -56.54 26.77
CA ALA A 381 -4.52 -56.81 26.80
C ALA A 381 -3.85 -56.50 28.16
N ILE A 382 -4.51 -55.75 29.06
CA ILE A 382 -3.99 -55.34 30.35
C ILE A 382 -4.84 -55.87 31.50
N SER A 383 -4.30 -55.91 32.73
CA SER A 383 -5.02 -56.40 33.90
C SER A 383 -6.19 -55.47 34.29
N PRO A 384 -7.21 -55.99 35.05
CA PRO A 384 -8.29 -55.17 35.58
C PRO A 384 -7.78 -53.94 36.39
N GLN A 385 -6.76 -54.13 37.22
CA GLN A 385 -6.13 -53.05 37.98
C GLN A 385 -5.47 -52.02 37.09
N GLN A 386 -4.82 -52.46 35.99
CA GLN A 386 -4.21 -51.56 35.01
C GLN A 386 -5.27 -50.78 34.21
N ASN A 387 -6.43 -51.35 33.93
CA ASN A 387 -7.56 -50.67 33.35
C ASN A 387 -8.08 -49.54 34.26
N ALA A 388 -8.29 -49.81 35.55
CA ALA A 388 -8.69 -48.82 36.53
C ALA A 388 -7.65 -47.69 36.61
N ALA A 389 -6.35 -48.04 36.75
CA ALA A 389 -5.26 -47.07 36.79
C ALA A 389 -5.20 -46.19 35.52
N LYS A 390 -5.57 -46.74 34.33
CA LYS A 390 -5.64 -45.99 33.09
C LYS A 390 -6.72 -44.90 33.13
N PHE A 391 -7.92 -45.21 33.68
CA PHE A 391 -8.99 -44.21 33.84
C PHE A 391 -8.53 -43.05 34.75
N TYR A 392 -7.89 -43.35 35.87
CA TYR A 392 -7.34 -42.29 36.75
C TYR A 392 -6.22 -41.51 36.06
N LYS A 393 -5.35 -42.16 35.31
CA LYS A 393 -4.29 -41.48 34.55
C LYS A 393 -4.90 -40.53 33.49
N ASP A 394 -5.92 -40.96 32.79
CA ASP A 394 -6.59 -40.16 31.78
C ASP A 394 -7.38 -38.98 32.41
N TYR A 395 -8.02 -39.21 33.58
CA TYR A 395 -8.58 -38.12 34.41
C TYR A 395 -7.53 -37.07 34.78
N GLN A 396 -6.36 -37.48 35.30
CA GLN A 396 -5.30 -36.54 35.71
C GLN A 396 -4.74 -35.78 34.50
N LYS A 397 -4.59 -36.44 33.34
CA LYS A 397 -4.20 -35.78 32.09
C LYS A 397 -5.20 -34.72 31.70
N ALA A 398 -6.51 -35.04 31.69
CA ALA A 398 -7.57 -34.11 31.34
C ALA A 398 -7.61 -32.90 32.28
N LYS A 399 -7.45 -33.13 33.60
CA LYS A 399 -7.39 -32.09 34.63
C LYS A 399 -6.21 -31.11 34.42
N THR A 400 -5.04 -31.67 34.07
CA THR A 400 -3.84 -30.86 33.81
C THR A 400 -4.00 -30.10 32.49
N ALA A 401 -4.53 -30.76 31.43
CA ALA A 401 -4.78 -30.18 30.13
C ALA A 401 -5.75 -28.98 30.21
N GLU A 402 -6.84 -29.10 30.97
CA GLU A 402 -7.80 -28.00 31.17
C GLU A 402 -7.11 -26.75 31.72
N LYS A 403 -6.30 -26.88 32.77
CA LYS A 403 -5.58 -25.74 33.36
C LYS A 403 -4.66 -25.08 32.33
N VAL A 404 -3.83 -25.89 31.65
CA VAL A 404 -2.86 -25.40 30.67
C VAL A 404 -3.56 -24.77 29.47
N LEU A 405 -4.62 -25.40 28.94
CA LEU A 405 -5.38 -24.90 27.80
C LEU A 405 -6.09 -23.59 28.12
N THR A 406 -6.69 -23.46 29.32
CA THR A 406 -7.33 -22.22 29.77
C THR A 406 -6.34 -21.05 29.77
N GLU A 407 -5.14 -21.26 30.33
CA GLU A 407 -4.10 -20.23 30.32
C GLU A 407 -3.60 -19.91 28.90
N GLN A 408 -3.43 -20.94 28.04
CA GLN A 408 -2.98 -20.74 26.67
C GLN A 408 -4.03 -20.02 25.82
N ILE A 409 -5.31 -20.31 26.00
CA ILE A 409 -6.42 -19.66 25.31
C ILE A 409 -6.45 -18.17 25.69
N ALA A 410 -6.38 -17.85 27.00
CA ALA A 410 -6.36 -16.46 27.46
C ALA A 410 -5.20 -15.66 26.86
N ARG A 411 -3.98 -16.25 26.81
CA ARG A 411 -2.81 -15.62 26.17
C ARG A 411 -3.00 -15.45 24.66
N GLY A 412 -3.57 -16.45 24.00
CA GLY A 412 -3.85 -16.39 22.55
C GLY A 412 -4.89 -15.33 22.18
N GLU A 413 -5.92 -15.14 23.00
CA GLU A 413 -6.93 -14.10 22.84
C GLU A 413 -6.31 -12.69 22.97
N GLN A 414 -5.43 -12.50 23.96
CA GLN A 414 -4.68 -11.25 24.09
C GLN A 414 -3.77 -10.98 22.89
N GLU A 415 -3.13 -12.03 22.36
CA GLU A 415 -2.30 -11.91 21.16
C GLU A 415 -3.12 -11.56 19.91
N LEU A 416 -4.32 -12.15 19.74
CA LEU A 416 -5.22 -11.79 18.66
C LEU A 416 -5.68 -10.33 18.75
N ALA A 417 -6.05 -9.87 19.94
CA ALA A 417 -6.45 -8.48 20.17
C ALA A 417 -5.30 -7.51 19.85
N TYR A 418 -4.07 -7.85 20.24
CA TYR A 418 -2.89 -7.06 19.89
C TYR A 418 -2.64 -7.03 18.37
N LEU A 419 -2.66 -8.17 17.68
CA LEU A 419 -2.47 -8.20 16.22
C LEU A 419 -3.56 -7.43 15.47
N ALA A 420 -4.81 -7.46 15.96
CA ALA A 420 -5.90 -6.66 15.44
C ALA A 420 -5.64 -5.16 15.61
N SER A 421 -5.13 -4.71 16.77
CA SER A 421 -4.78 -3.30 16.99
C SER A 421 -3.63 -2.82 16.09
N VAL A 422 -2.65 -3.69 15.81
CA VAL A 422 -1.58 -3.38 14.85
C VAL A 422 -2.12 -3.23 13.43
N LEU A 423 -3.04 -4.09 13.00
CA LEU A 423 -3.69 -3.97 11.67
C LEU A 423 -4.50 -2.67 11.54
N ASP A 424 -5.18 -2.27 12.60
CA ASP A 424 -5.88 -1.00 12.66
C ASP A 424 -4.90 0.19 12.60
N ALA A 425 -3.81 0.17 13.37
CA ALA A 425 -2.77 1.19 13.31
C ALA A 425 -2.14 1.31 11.91
N LEU A 426 -1.91 0.18 11.20
CA LEU A 426 -1.45 0.17 9.81
C LEU A 426 -2.44 0.80 8.82
N THR A 427 -3.73 0.73 9.10
CA THR A 427 -4.77 1.35 8.26
C THR A 427 -4.78 2.88 8.44
N ARG A 428 -4.43 3.35 9.63
CA ARG A 428 -4.40 4.78 9.99
C ARG A 428 -3.04 5.46 9.77
N ALA A 429 -1.99 4.71 9.40
CA ALA A 429 -0.66 5.26 9.17
C ALA A 429 -0.68 6.24 7.98
N GLU A 430 -0.36 7.50 8.24
CA GLU A 430 -0.32 8.61 7.26
C GLU A 430 1.09 8.95 6.80
N SER A 431 2.11 8.43 7.47
CA SER A 431 3.50 8.73 7.17
C SER A 431 4.40 7.48 7.20
N VAL A 432 5.54 7.59 6.51
CA VAL A 432 6.58 6.55 6.57
C VAL A 432 7.10 6.37 8.00
N ARG A 433 7.10 7.45 8.81
CA ARG A 433 7.49 7.39 10.23
C ARG A 433 6.56 6.50 11.04
N ASP A 434 5.23 6.63 10.84
CA ASP A 434 4.24 5.79 11.53
C ASP A 434 4.48 4.31 11.22
N LEU A 435 4.76 3.99 9.95
CA LEU A 435 5.09 2.62 9.53
C LEU A 435 6.39 2.11 10.15
N GLN A 436 7.41 2.97 10.28
CA GLN A 436 8.68 2.60 10.91
C GLN A 436 8.50 2.34 12.41
N GLU A 437 7.67 3.11 13.11
CA GLU A 437 7.34 2.88 14.52
C GLU A 437 6.60 1.56 14.72
N ILE A 438 5.57 1.29 13.91
CA ILE A 438 4.82 0.03 13.94
C ILE A 438 5.77 -1.15 13.64
N ARG A 439 6.67 -1.00 12.67
CA ARG A 439 7.69 -2.01 12.37
C ARG A 439 8.63 -2.23 13.54
N ALA A 440 9.12 -1.18 14.18
CA ALA A 440 10.01 -1.26 15.35
C ALA A 440 9.31 -1.95 16.52
N GLU A 441 8.03 -1.68 16.75
CA GLU A 441 7.19 -2.36 17.73
C GLU A 441 7.10 -3.87 17.44
N LEU A 442 6.80 -4.25 16.19
CA LEU A 442 6.71 -5.65 15.77
C LEU A 442 8.06 -6.39 15.86
N VAL A 443 9.18 -5.71 15.59
CA VAL A 443 10.52 -6.25 15.77
C VAL A 443 10.82 -6.47 17.25
N SER A 444 10.51 -5.50 18.10
CA SER A 444 10.73 -5.63 19.56
C SER A 444 9.84 -6.72 20.18
N GLY A 445 8.65 -6.94 19.63
CA GLY A 445 7.74 -8.02 20.03
C GLY A 445 8.09 -9.40 19.46
N GLY A 446 9.12 -9.52 18.61
CA GLY A 446 9.54 -10.78 17.98
C GLY A 446 8.69 -11.24 16.79
N TYR A 447 7.80 -10.40 16.26
CA TYR A 447 6.92 -10.72 15.12
C TYR A 447 7.61 -10.52 13.78
N LEU A 448 8.60 -9.62 13.71
CA LEU A 448 9.40 -9.38 12.52
C LEU A 448 10.90 -9.56 12.84
N ARG A 449 11.65 -10.06 11.88
CA ARG A 449 13.11 -10.14 12.00
C ARG A 449 13.71 -8.74 11.94
N GLN A 450 14.72 -8.51 12.79
CA GLN A 450 15.55 -7.33 12.73
C GLN A 450 16.39 -7.40 11.46
N THR A 451 16.14 -6.52 10.49
CA THR A 451 17.05 -6.35 9.35
C THR A 451 18.27 -5.55 9.82
N ASP A 452 19.48 -5.95 9.37
CA ASP A 452 20.76 -5.36 9.79
C ASP A 452 20.75 -3.84 9.81
N ARG A 453 21.03 -3.29 10.99
CA ARG A 453 20.89 -1.87 11.35
C ARG A 453 22.01 -0.95 10.85
N LYS A 454 22.83 -1.33 9.90
CA LYS A 454 24.03 -0.56 9.61
C LYS A 454 23.85 0.75 8.85
N LYS A 455 22.70 1.35 8.69
CA LYS A 455 22.51 2.75 8.20
C LYS A 455 21.05 3.20 8.06
N GLN A 456 20.13 2.77 8.88
CA GLN A 456 18.87 3.53 8.94
C GLN A 456 19.12 4.80 9.78
N MET A 457 19.05 5.95 9.14
CA MET A 457 18.96 7.24 9.85
C MET A 457 17.80 7.13 10.84
N LYS A 458 18.09 7.21 12.15
CA LYS A 458 17.06 7.25 13.18
C LYS A 458 16.27 8.54 12.98
N LEU A 459 15.15 8.46 12.29
CA LEU A 459 14.19 9.56 12.30
C LEU A 459 13.73 9.78 13.74
N PRO A 460 13.55 11.01 14.18
CA PRO A 460 12.95 11.28 15.48
C PRO A 460 11.57 10.62 15.54
N PRO A 461 11.13 10.11 16.70
CA PRO A 461 9.82 9.47 16.83
C PRO A 461 8.72 10.45 16.40
N SER A 462 7.65 9.92 15.81
CA SER A 462 6.47 10.72 15.48
C SER A 462 5.80 11.17 16.79
N ARG A 463 5.20 12.36 16.76
CA ARG A 463 4.46 12.87 17.92
C ARG A 463 3.01 12.41 17.83
N PRO A 464 2.33 12.19 18.97
CA PRO A 464 0.89 12.02 18.99
C PRO A 464 0.20 13.19 18.28
N MET A 465 -0.98 12.95 17.73
CA MET A 465 -1.77 14.02 17.11
C MET A 465 -2.31 14.94 18.19
N ARG A 466 -2.25 16.24 17.94
CA ARG A 466 -2.81 17.26 18.83
C ARG A 466 -4.03 17.90 18.19
N PHE A 467 -5.05 18.05 18.98
CA PHE A 467 -6.31 18.71 18.65
C PHE A 467 -6.62 19.74 19.74
N VAL A 468 -7.45 20.71 19.42
CA VAL A 468 -7.95 21.69 20.37
C VAL A 468 -9.46 21.67 20.32
N SER A 469 -10.12 21.41 21.46
CA SER A 469 -11.58 21.41 21.52
C SER A 469 -12.15 22.80 21.27
N SER A 470 -13.45 22.86 20.97
CA SER A 470 -14.16 24.15 20.81
C SER A 470 -14.09 25.03 22.07
N ASP A 471 -13.86 24.44 23.24
CA ASP A 471 -13.73 25.12 24.52
C ASP A 471 -12.27 25.41 24.91
N GLY A 472 -11.29 25.13 24.01
CA GLY A 472 -9.89 25.43 24.19
C GLY A 472 -9.05 24.38 24.92
N PHE A 473 -9.61 23.19 25.25
CA PHE A 473 -8.87 22.09 25.87
C PHE A 473 -7.99 21.37 24.85
N GLY A 474 -6.73 21.06 25.23
CA GLY A 474 -5.85 20.21 24.44
C GLY A 474 -6.31 18.75 24.46
N ILE A 475 -6.36 18.12 23.28
CA ILE A 475 -6.71 16.70 23.14
C ILE A 475 -5.60 16.01 22.38
N TRP A 476 -5.07 14.93 22.95
CA TRP A 476 -4.03 14.11 22.34
C TRP A 476 -4.57 12.77 21.86
N VAL A 477 -4.15 12.34 20.66
CA VAL A 477 -4.56 11.07 20.05
C VAL A 477 -3.33 10.29 19.62
N GLY A 478 -3.19 9.05 20.09
CA GLY A 478 -2.07 8.18 19.75
C GLY A 478 -2.19 7.59 18.35
N ARG A 479 -1.08 7.58 17.58
CA ARG A 479 -1.01 7.02 16.22
C ARG A 479 -0.70 5.52 16.20
N SER A 480 -0.06 5.01 17.24
CA SER A 480 0.38 3.62 17.36
C SER A 480 0.18 3.10 18.78
N ASN A 481 0.22 1.78 18.97
CA ASN A 481 0.13 1.17 20.30
C ASN A 481 1.22 1.68 21.25
N ARG A 482 2.41 1.92 20.73
CA ARG A 482 3.50 2.51 21.52
C ARG A 482 3.18 3.91 21.97
N GLN A 483 2.62 4.75 21.09
CA GLN A 483 2.19 6.10 21.47
C GLN A 483 0.99 6.09 22.42
N ASN A 484 0.05 5.15 22.26
CA ASN A 484 -1.03 4.93 23.22
C ASN A 484 -0.47 4.66 24.63
N ASP A 485 0.55 3.80 24.73
CA ASP A 485 1.25 3.56 25.99
C ASP A 485 1.90 4.84 26.54
N GLU A 486 2.68 5.52 25.73
CA GLU A 486 3.42 6.72 26.17
C GLU A 486 2.45 7.83 26.61
N LEU A 487 1.38 8.05 25.90
CA LEU A 487 0.32 8.99 26.28
C LEU A 487 -0.27 8.65 27.63
N THR A 488 -0.71 7.40 27.81
CA THR A 488 -1.46 7.00 28.99
C THR A 488 -0.59 6.84 30.23
N THR A 489 0.66 6.34 30.06
CA THR A 489 1.50 5.96 31.22
C THR A 489 2.58 6.98 31.59
N LYS A 490 2.94 7.90 30.66
CA LYS A 490 4.04 8.83 30.86
C LYS A 490 3.67 10.30 30.70
N LEU A 491 2.82 10.64 29.73
CA LEU A 491 2.53 12.03 29.36
C LEU A 491 1.30 12.57 30.09
N ALA A 492 0.24 11.80 30.17
CA ALA A 492 -1.01 12.23 30.79
C ALA A 492 -0.88 12.37 32.32
N ALA A 493 -1.45 13.44 32.87
CA ALA A 493 -1.58 13.63 34.30
C ALA A 493 -2.66 12.68 34.85
N LYS A 494 -2.58 12.33 36.15
CA LYS A 494 -3.57 11.45 36.79
C LYS A 494 -4.99 12.04 36.81
N THR A 495 -5.10 13.34 36.68
CA THR A 495 -6.35 14.11 36.63
C THR A 495 -6.93 14.24 35.24
N ASP A 496 -6.15 13.93 34.19
CA ASP A 496 -6.62 14.00 32.81
C ASP A 496 -7.66 12.93 32.51
N LEU A 497 -8.47 13.16 31.47
CA LEU A 497 -9.49 12.23 31.05
C LEU A 497 -8.98 11.37 29.90
N TRP A 498 -9.04 10.05 30.10
CA TRP A 498 -8.70 9.05 29.10
C TRP A 498 -9.95 8.51 28.44
N LEU A 499 -9.93 8.35 27.12
CA LEU A 499 -11.05 7.84 26.33
C LEU A 499 -10.57 6.76 25.35
N HIS A 500 -11.43 5.77 25.11
CA HIS A 500 -11.19 4.71 24.12
C HIS A 500 -12.50 4.07 23.67
N VAL A 501 -12.57 3.61 22.43
CA VAL A 501 -13.72 2.82 21.94
C VAL A 501 -13.84 1.50 22.68
N GLN A 502 -15.08 1.10 23.00
CA GLN A 502 -15.31 -0.11 23.78
C GLN A 502 -15.02 -1.38 22.98
N LYS A 503 -14.16 -2.26 23.52
CA LYS A 503 -13.91 -3.65 23.02
C LYS A 503 -13.42 -3.80 21.57
N ILE A 504 -13.06 -2.73 20.89
CA ILE A 504 -12.49 -2.78 19.53
C ILE A 504 -11.16 -2.00 19.48
N PRO A 505 -10.28 -2.29 18.49
CA PRO A 505 -9.04 -1.55 18.29
C PRO A 505 -9.28 -0.06 18.02
N GLY A 506 -8.45 0.79 18.64
CA GLY A 506 -8.53 2.24 18.49
C GLY A 506 -7.36 2.99 19.12
N SER A 507 -7.39 4.31 19.01
CA SER A 507 -6.43 5.19 19.68
C SER A 507 -6.83 5.47 21.13
N HIS A 508 -5.83 5.60 22.01
CA HIS A 508 -6.04 6.29 23.27
C HIS A 508 -6.15 7.79 23.00
N VAL A 509 -7.19 8.39 23.57
CA VAL A 509 -7.43 9.82 23.51
C VAL A 509 -7.32 10.38 24.92
N ILE A 510 -6.58 11.50 25.07
CA ILE A 510 -6.37 12.15 26.37
C ILE A 510 -6.81 13.60 26.26
N ILE A 511 -7.71 14.05 27.15
CA ILE A 511 -8.01 15.46 27.35
C ILE A 511 -7.10 15.99 28.45
N GLU A 512 -6.29 17.00 28.12
CA GLU A 512 -5.49 17.75 29.10
C GLU A 512 -6.43 18.63 29.92
N THR A 513 -6.79 18.18 31.11
CA THR A 513 -7.78 18.89 31.93
C THR A 513 -7.17 20.04 32.75
N GLY A 514 -5.86 19.97 33.03
CA GLY A 514 -5.23 20.91 33.96
C GLY A 514 -5.86 20.88 35.37
N GLY A 515 -6.55 19.79 35.73
CA GLY A 515 -7.28 19.66 36.98
C GLY A 515 -8.69 20.25 36.97
N GLN A 516 -9.17 20.78 35.84
CA GLN A 516 -10.53 21.29 35.66
C GLN A 516 -11.44 20.18 35.12
N THR A 517 -12.74 20.30 35.35
CA THR A 517 -13.72 19.41 34.72
C THR A 517 -14.00 19.91 33.30
N PRO A 518 -13.69 19.12 32.24
CA PRO A 518 -13.98 19.53 30.89
C PRO A 518 -15.48 19.61 30.64
N PRO A 519 -15.98 20.60 29.85
CA PRO A 519 -17.37 20.68 29.46
C PRO A 519 -17.83 19.45 28.67
N ASP A 520 -19.12 19.12 28.72
CA ASP A 520 -19.72 17.98 27.99
C ASP A 520 -19.44 18.04 26.49
N ARG A 521 -19.37 19.25 25.91
CA ARG A 521 -19.01 19.45 24.51
C ARG A 521 -17.60 18.96 24.22
N THR A 522 -16.60 19.37 25.00
CA THR A 522 -15.21 18.90 24.89
C THR A 522 -15.11 17.38 25.02
N VAL A 523 -15.85 16.79 25.98
CA VAL A 523 -15.87 15.33 26.16
C VAL A 523 -16.48 14.64 24.93
N THR A 524 -17.57 15.18 24.37
CA THR A 524 -18.21 14.66 23.16
C THR A 524 -17.29 14.75 21.94
N GLU A 525 -16.59 15.86 21.76
CA GLU A 525 -15.60 16.05 20.68
C GLU A 525 -14.45 15.03 20.82
N ALA A 526 -13.94 14.79 22.02
CA ALA A 526 -12.91 13.79 22.27
C ALA A 526 -13.41 12.35 22.02
N MET A 527 -14.68 12.04 22.34
CA MET A 527 -15.30 10.76 22.01
C MET A 527 -15.43 10.57 20.50
N GLN A 528 -15.81 11.60 19.76
CA GLN A 528 -15.86 11.56 18.30
C GLN A 528 -14.48 11.33 17.69
N LEU A 529 -13.43 11.95 18.24
CA LEU A 529 -12.03 11.64 17.88
C LEU A 529 -11.69 10.18 18.20
N ALA A 530 -12.04 9.65 19.38
CA ALA A 530 -11.78 8.26 19.73
C ALA A 530 -12.47 7.28 18.76
N ALA A 531 -13.73 7.54 18.42
CA ALA A 531 -14.49 6.75 17.46
C ALA A 531 -13.92 6.85 16.03
N TYR A 532 -13.53 8.05 15.59
CA TYR A 532 -12.94 8.29 14.27
C TYR A 532 -11.57 7.63 14.10
N TYR A 533 -10.73 7.65 15.15
CA TYR A 533 -9.42 7.01 15.15
C TYR A 533 -9.47 5.56 15.69
N SER A 534 -10.50 4.82 15.29
CA SER A 534 -10.71 3.41 15.65
C SER A 534 -11.16 2.58 14.45
N GLN A 535 -11.31 1.27 14.67
CA GLN A 535 -11.90 0.36 13.69
C GLN A 535 -13.37 0.71 13.34
N ALA A 536 -14.08 1.45 14.21
CA ALA A 536 -15.47 1.89 13.99
C ALA A 536 -15.58 3.25 13.29
N ARG A 537 -14.57 3.69 12.56
CA ARG A 537 -14.51 5.01 11.90
C ARG A 537 -15.73 5.35 11.03
N GLU A 538 -16.32 4.35 10.37
CA GLU A 538 -17.50 4.51 9.51
C GLU A 538 -18.79 3.99 10.18
N GLY A 539 -18.69 3.65 11.47
CA GLY A 539 -19.82 3.13 12.24
C GLY A 539 -20.77 4.24 12.70
N GLN A 540 -21.97 3.83 13.10
CA GLN A 540 -22.92 4.67 13.79
C GLN A 540 -23.10 4.17 15.22
N ASN A 541 -23.41 5.06 16.16
CA ASN A 541 -23.66 4.72 17.56
C ASN A 541 -22.51 3.92 18.21
N VAL A 542 -21.30 4.45 18.08
CA VAL A 542 -20.07 3.81 18.58
C VAL A 542 -19.95 4.04 20.09
N PRO A 543 -19.91 3.00 20.94
CA PRO A 543 -19.70 3.15 22.37
C PRO A 543 -18.25 3.52 22.66
N VAL A 544 -18.04 4.57 23.43
CA VAL A 544 -16.74 5.06 23.89
C VAL A 544 -16.74 5.09 25.40
N ASP A 545 -15.76 4.42 25.99
CA ASP A 545 -15.52 4.43 27.44
C ASP A 545 -14.59 5.59 27.78
N TYR A 546 -14.87 6.27 28.90
CA TYR A 546 -14.03 7.33 29.41
C TYR A 546 -13.88 7.27 30.92
N THR A 547 -12.69 7.62 31.40
CA THR A 547 -12.36 7.62 32.84
C THR A 547 -11.14 8.49 33.10
N LEU A 548 -10.88 8.82 34.35
CA LEU A 548 -9.65 9.50 34.73
C LEU A 548 -8.43 8.57 34.57
N VAL A 549 -7.31 9.13 34.09
CA VAL A 549 -6.04 8.38 33.85
C VAL A 549 -5.60 7.60 35.09
N LYS A 550 -5.88 8.08 36.31
CA LYS A 550 -5.57 7.35 37.56
C LYS A 550 -6.21 5.96 37.67
N TYR A 551 -7.30 5.70 36.95
CA TYR A 551 -8.00 4.42 36.93
C TYR A 551 -7.59 3.53 35.76
N VAL A 552 -6.67 3.99 34.90
CA VAL A 552 -6.11 3.21 33.80
C VAL A 552 -4.75 2.64 34.21
N LYS A 553 -4.60 1.34 34.09
CA LYS A 553 -3.36 0.64 34.47
C LYS A 553 -2.87 -0.28 33.35
N LYS A 554 -1.57 -0.33 33.16
CA LYS A 554 -0.95 -1.32 32.28
C LYS A 554 -0.54 -2.54 33.10
N PRO A 555 -1.09 -3.75 32.83
CA PRO A 555 -0.66 -4.98 33.49
C PRO A 555 0.82 -5.29 33.21
N ALA A 556 1.49 -5.92 34.17
CA ALA A 556 2.87 -6.38 33.98
C ALA A 556 2.94 -7.36 32.80
N GLY A 557 3.86 -7.13 31.86
CA GLY A 557 4.03 -7.95 30.66
C GLY A 557 2.98 -7.74 29.55
N ALA A 558 2.05 -6.81 29.72
CA ALA A 558 1.06 -6.48 28.66
C ALA A 558 1.74 -5.90 27.43
N ARG A 559 1.21 -6.22 26.25
CA ARG A 559 1.65 -5.68 24.95
C ARG A 559 1.44 -4.17 24.90
N PRO A 560 2.19 -3.43 24.04
CA PRO A 560 1.95 -2.01 23.84
C PRO A 560 0.48 -1.70 23.49
N GLY A 561 -0.08 -0.62 24.05
CA GLY A 561 -1.47 -0.22 23.86
C GLY A 561 -2.51 -1.00 24.68
N MET A 562 -2.10 -2.06 25.39
CA MET A 562 -3.02 -2.88 26.19
C MET A 562 -3.08 -2.37 27.62
N VAL A 563 -4.25 -1.90 28.04
CA VAL A 563 -4.53 -1.39 29.39
C VAL A 563 -5.78 -2.05 29.97
N ILE A 564 -5.89 -2.02 31.29
CA ILE A 564 -7.13 -2.30 32.05
C ILE A 564 -7.55 -1.02 32.74
N TYR A 565 -8.84 -0.79 32.80
CA TYR A 565 -9.40 0.40 33.44
C TYR A 565 -10.65 0.05 34.25
N THR A 566 -10.91 0.84 35.26
CA THR A 566 -12.02 0.69 36.20
C THR A 566 -12.72 2.03 36.36
N THR A 567 -13.89 2.04 36.99
CA THR A 567 -14.61 3.28 37.33
C THR A 567 -14.80 4.18 36.09
N TYR A 568 -15.29 3.58 35.01
CA TYR A 568 -15.50 4.27 33.73
C TYR A 568 -16.97 4.55 33.48
N GLN A 569 -17.22 5.48 32.58
CA GLN A 569 -18.52 5.75 31.98
C GLN A 569 -18.47 5.43 30.49
N THR A 570 -19.62 5.11 29.91
CA THR A 570 -19.75 4.83 28.48
C THR A 570 -20.78 5.78 27.89
N ALA A 571 -20.43 6.42 26.78
CA ALA A 571 -21.38 7.17 25.97
C ALA A 571 -21.28 6.73 24.51
N VAL A 572 -22.33 7.02 23.75
CA VAL A 572 -22.45 6.59 22.35
C VAL A 572 -22.35 7.80 21.44
N VAL A 573 -21.45 7.74 20.46
CA VAL A 573 -21.23 8.82 19.49
C VAL A 573 -21.18 8.28 18.06
N THR A 574 -21.48 9.14 17.09
CA THR A 574 -21.23 8.87 15.67
C THR A 574 -20.01 9.66 15.25
N PRO A 575 -18.97 9.01 14.65
CA PRO A 575 -17.78 9.70 14.17
C PRO A 575 -18.13 10.78 13.14
N ASP A 576 -17.51 11.95 13.27
CA ASP A 576 -17.64 13.06 12.32
C ASP A 576 -16.25 13.46 11.79
N ALA A 577 -15.99 13.15 10.52
CA ALA A 577 -14.74 13.45 9.88
C ALA A 577 -14.49 14.97 9.72
N ALA A 578 -15.54 15.75 9.46
CA ALA A 578 -15.42 17.19 9.28
C ALA A 578 -15.07 17.89 10.60
N LEU A 579 -15.71 17.48 11.70
CA LEU A 579 -15.37 17.96 13.04
C LEU A 579 -13.93 17.59 13.41
N CYS A 580 -13.52 16.33 13.19
CA CYS A 580 -12.17 15.88 13.50
C CYS A 580 -11.08 16.68 12.76
N GLU A 581 -11.32 17.05 11.49
CA GLU A 581 -10.39 17.87 10.74
C GLU A 581 -10.41 19.35 11.21
N ALA A 582 -11.58 19.86 11.60
CA ALA A 582 -11.71 21.23 12.12
C ALA A 582 -11.00 21.44 13.46
N LEU A 583 -10.98 20.42 14.33
CA LEU A 583 -10.33 20.45 15.64
C LEU A 583 -8.81 20.25 15.57
N LYS A 584 -8.28 19.82 14.42
CA LYS A 584 -6.86 19.50 14.26
C LYS A 584 -6.01 20.77 14.35
N GLU A 585 -5.05 20.77 15.26
CA GLU A 585 -4.13 21.89 15.36
C GLU A 585 -3.30 22.01 14.07
N LYS A 586 -3.40 23.16 13.40
CA LYS A 586 -2.58 23.47 12.22
C LYS A 586 -1.14 23.75 12.68
N ASN A 587 -0.22 22.83 12.37
CA ASN A 587 1.22 22.99 12.61
C ASN A 587 1.81 24.12 11.75
#